data_855ac4aa44c62fb45a29b1f4f4e9fdae
#
_entry.id   855ac4aa44c62fb45a29b1f4f4e9fdae
#
_cell.length_a   1.000
_cell.length_b   1.000
_cell.length_c   1.000
_cell.angle_alpha   90.00
_cell.angle_beta   90.00
_cell.angle_gamma   90.00
#
_symmetry.space_group_name_H-M   'P 1'
#
loop_
_entity.id
_entity.type
_entity.pdbx_description
1 polymer ?
#
loop_
_entity_poly.entity_id
_entity_poly.type
_entity_poly.pdbx_seq_one_letter_code
_entity_poly.pdbx_strand_id
1 'polypeptide(L)'
;MSLEKDVLNFISNKDKELNTENANKDSRVFPTKRDLMAGIVSKHIACSILPSHIVNAHNVGLIHFHDLDYSISLPFTNCCLVDLKGMLENGFKLGNAQIETPKSIGVATAIMAQITAQVASHQYGGTTFANVDKVLSPYVKRTYAKHIEDAEKWQIADALNYAQSKTEKDVYDAFQAYELT
;
A
#
# COMPACT_ATOMS: atom_id res chain seq x y z
N MET A 1 34.01 -2.74 -0.66
CA MET A 1 33.90 -2.39 0.77
C MET A 1 33.54 -3.67 1.52
N SER A 2 33.83 -3.80 2.80
CA SER A 2 33.44 -5.00 3.56
C SER A 2 32.03 -4.83 4.10
N LEU A 3 31.26 -5.92 4.14
CA LEU A 3 29.89 -5.96 4.68
C LEU A 3 29.83 -5.33 6.10
N GLU A 4 30.77 -5.67 6.96
CA GLU A 4 30.85 -5.13 8.32
C GLU A 4 30.93 -3.60 8.32
N LYS A 5 31.79 -3.01 7.46
CA LYS A 5 31.96 -1.57 7.37
C LYS A 5 30.69 -0.88 6.89
N ASP A 6 29.98 -1.46 5.92
CA ASP A 6 28.77 -0.88 5.37
C ASP A 6 27.62 -0.93 6.41
N VAL A 7 27.49 -2.04 7.13
CA VAL A 7 26.53 -2.17 8.25
C VAL A 7 26.85 -1.17 9.38
N LEU A 8 28.12 -1.03 9.77
CA LEU A 8 28.52 -0.07 10.82
C LEU A 8 28.28 1.38 10.39
N ASN A 9 28.54 1.75 9.13
CA ASN A 9 28.26 3.08 8.61
C ASN A 9 26.76 3.38 8.64
N PHE A 10 25.93 2.42 8.27
CA PHE A 10 24.48 2.56 8.32
C PHE A 10 23.96 2.73 9.76
N ILE A 11 24.34 1.86 10.67
CA ILE A 11 23.89 1.91 12.08
C ILE A 11 24.30 3.23 12.75
N SER A 12 25.50 3.73 12.43
CA SER A 12 26.02 5.00 12.97
C SER A 12 25.53 6.25 12.23
N ASN A 13 24.54 6.11 11.32
CA ASN A 13 23.97 7.18 10.49
C ASN A 13 25.01 7.94 9.64
N LYS A 14 26.12 7.30 9.27
CA LYS A 14 27.13 7.86 8.37
C LYS A 14 26.78 7.68 6.90
N ASP A 15 25.93 6.71 6.60
CA ASP A 15 25.41 6.45 5.26
C ASP A 15 24.13 7.29 5.03
N LYS A 16 24.32 8.49 4.50
CA LYS A 16 23.21 9.41 4.22
C LYS A 16 22.36 8.94 3.05
N GLU A 17 22.98 8.33 2.06
CA GLU A 17 22.31 7.87 0.84
C GLU A 17 21.30 6.78 1.19
N LEU A 18 21.71 5.74 1.88
CA LEU A 18 20.84 4.65 2.29
C LEU A 18 19.73 5.10 3.26
N ASN A 19 20.01 6.06 4.12
CA ASN A 19 19.01 6.62 5.03
C ASN A 19 17.92 7.45 4.33
N THR A 20 18.13 7.87 3.09
CA THR A 20 17.22 8.71 2.30
C THR A 20 16.74 8.04 1.00
N GLU A 21 17.23 6.85 0.69
CA GLU A 21 17.03 6.16 -0.59
C GLU A 21 15.56 5.84 -0.88
N ASN A 22 14.76 5.60 0.14
CA ASN A 22 13.38 5.22 -0.04
C ASN A 22 12.41 6.23 0.58
N ALA A 23 11.72 7.00 -0.27
CA ALA A 23 10.72 7.98 0.15
C ALA A 23 9.52 7.35 0.92
N ASN A 24 9.28 6.05 0.73
CA ASN A 24 8.17 5.32 1.37
C ASN A 24 8.57 4.69 2.71
N LYS A 25 9.87 4.73 3.08
CA LYS A 25 10.37 4.10 4.31
C LYS A 25 11.17 5.10 5.14
N ASP A 26 10.71 5.35 6.34
CA ASP A 26 11.42 6.20 7.30
C ASP A 26 12.45 5.37 8.10
N SER A 27 13.74 5.62 7.85
CA SER A 27 14.85 4.93 8.53
C SER A 27 14.91 5.22 10.05
N ARG A 28 14.16 6.18 10.55
CA ARG A 28 14.01 6.45 12.00
C ARG A 28 13.09 5.44 12.67
N VAL A 29 12.23 4.78 11.91
CA VAL A 29 11.35 3.72 12.42
C VAL A 29 12.17 2.44 12.58
N PHE A 30 12.17 1.88 13.79
CA PHE A 30 13.03 0.74 14.14
C PHE A 30 12.87 -0.49 13.22
N PRO A 31 11.64 -0.96 12.89
CA PRO A 31 11.49 -2.06 11.94
C PRO A 31 12.06 -1.76 10.55
N THR A 32 11.84 -0.53 10.05
CA THR A 32 12.39 -0.08 8.76
C THR A 32 13.92 -0.05 8.77
N LYS A 33 14.52 0.43 9.86
CA LYS A 33 15.98 0.45 10.00
C LYS A 33 16.56 -0.96 9.98
N ARG A 34 15.89 -1.91 10.63
CA ARG A 34 16.27 -3.33 10.60
C ARG A 34 16.17 -3.92 9.19
N ASP A 35 15.13 -3.57 8.45
CA ASP A 35 14.89 -4.03 7.09
C ASP A 35 15.96 -3.48 6.11
N LEU A 36 16.28 -2.21 6.20
CA LEU A 36 17.36 -1.60 5.41
C LEU A 36 18.72 -2.24 5.71
N MET A 37 18.99 -2.58 6.96
CA MET A 37 20.20 -3.33 7.33
C MET A 37 20.23 -4.72 6.69
N ALA A 38 19.08 -5.42 6.64
CA ALA A 38 18.97 -6.70 5.94
C ALA A 38 19.23 -6.54 4.44
N GLY A 39 18.79 -5.43 3.83
CA GLY A 39 19.07 -5.10 2.43
C GLY A 39 20.57 -4.99 2.14
N ILE A 40 21.36 -4.36 3.03
CA ILE A 40 22.83 -4.31 2.89
C ILE A 40 23.42 -5.72 2.81
N VAL A 41 23.02 -6.60 3.73
CA VAL A 41 23.48 -8.01 3.76
C VAL A 41 23.08 -8.73 2.47
N SER A 42 21.84 -8.59 2.06
CA SER A 42 21.29 -9.19 0.86
C SER A 42 22.02 -8.75 -0.42
N LYS A 43 22.32 -7.46 -0.55
CA LYS A 43 23.11 -6.91 -1.66
C LYS A 43 24.52 -7.51 -1.73
N HIS A 44 25.19 -7.65 -0.60
CA HIS A 44 26.50 -8.31 -0.55
C HIS A 44 26.43 -9.78 -0.98
N ILE A 45 25.41 -10.50 -0.55
CA ILE A 45 25.16 -11.90 -0.98
C ILE A 45 24.89 -11.95 -2.48
N ALA A 46 24.01 -11.08 -3.00
CA ALA A 46 23.70 -11.00 -4.41
C ALA A 46 24.96 -10.78 -5.26
N CYS A 47 25.81 -9.83 -4.86
CA CYS A 47 27.09 -9.58 -5.53
C CYS A 47 28.07 -10.78 -5.49
N SER A 48 27.97 -11.67 -4.51
CA SER A 48 28.78 -12.87 -4.43
C SER A 48 28.26 -14.05 -5.28
N ILE A 49 26.96 -14.06 -5.56
CA ILE A 49 26.28 -15.12 -6.33
C ILE A 49 26.26 -14.79 -7.84
N LEU A 50 26.03 -13.52 -8.18
CA LEU A 50 25.95 -13.08 -9.56
C LEU A 50 27.30 -13.18 -10.28
N PRO A 51 27.31 -13.45 -11.59
CA PRO A 51 28.52 -13.42 -12.38
C PRO A 51 29.27 -12.09 -12.26
N SER A 52 30.58 -12.12 -12.07
CA SER A 52 31.41 -10.95 -11.82
C SER A 52 31.28 -9.85 -12.88
N HIS A 53 31.07 -10.21 -14.15
CA HIS A 53 30.88 -9.24 -15.22
C HIS A 53 29.57 -8.45 -15.09
N ILE A 54 28.51 -9.06 -14.56
CA ILE A 54 27.21 -8.38 -14.25
C ILE A 54 27.40 -7.41 -13.09
N VAL A 55 28.04 -7.87 -12.00
CA VAL A 55 28.33 -7.02 -10.84
C VAL A 55 29.21 -5.84 -11.24
N ASN A 56 30.24 -6.07 -12.05
CA ASN A 56 31.11 -4.99 -12.53
C ASN A 56 30.34 -4.01 -13.42
N ALA A 57 29.50 -4.49 -14.33
CA ALA A 57 28.69 -3.63 -15.19
C ALA A 57 27.72 -2.75 -14.39
N HIS A 58 27.11 -3.30 -13.33
CA HIS A 58 26.28 -2.54 -12.39
C HIS A 58 27.10 -1.48 -11.65
N ASN A 59 28.25 -1.87 -11.08
CA ASN A 59 29.07 -0.97 -10.27
C ASN A 59 29.66 0.23 -11.04
N VAL A 60 29.92 0.04 -12.36
CA VAL A 60 30.40 1.13 -13.24
C VAL A 60 29.27 1.86 -13.96
N GLY A 61 28.02 1.53 -13.70
CA GLY A 61 26.85 2.21 -14.25
C GLY A 61 26.51 1.86 -15.71
N LEU A 62 27.08 0.78 -16.27
CA LEU A 62 26.72 0.31 -17.63
C LEU A 62 25.32 -0.32 -17.67
N ILE A 63 24.92 -0.95 -16.60
CA ILE A 63 23.57 -1.47 -16.37
C ILE A 63 23.10 -1.10 -14.98
N HIS A 64 21.79 -1.03 -14.79
CA HIS A 64 21.17 -0.98 -13.45
C HIS A 64 20.52 -2.34 -13.17
N PHE A 65 21.07 -3.09 -12.21
CA PHE A 65 20.41 -4.29 -11.71
C PHE A 65 19.41 -3.84 -10.65
N HIS A 66 18.14 -3.87 -11.00
CA HIS A 66 17.07 -3.36 -10.14
C HIS A 66 16.87 -4.24 -8.91
N ASP A 67 16.62 -3.63 -7.77
CA ASP A 67 16.33 -4.31 -6.50
C ASP A 67 17.41 -5.31 -6.05
N LEU A 68 18.69 -4.99 -6.30
CA LEU A 68 19.82 -5.87 -5.98
C LEU A 68 19.93 -6.19 -4.49
N ASP A 69 19.35 -5.35 -3.63
CA ASP A 69 19.30 -5.49 -2.18
C ASP A 69 18.31 -6.55 -1.70
N TYR A 70 17.40 -7.06 -2.56
CA TYR A 70 16.48 -8.13 -2.17
C TYR A 70 16.14 -9.13 -3.27
N SER A 71 16.24 -8.78 -4.56
CA SER A 71 15.73 -9.58 -5.68
C SER A 71 16.34 -10.98 -5.78
N ILE A 72 17.57 -11.18 -5.32
CA ILE A 72 18.26 -12.48 -5.41
C ILE A 72 17.99 -13.32 -4.17
N SER A 73 17.97 -12.73 -2.98
CA SER A 73 17.86 -13.46 -1.71
C SER A 73 16.43 -13.63 -1.23
N LEU A 74 15.58 -12.64 -1.47
CA LEU A 74 14.19 -12.59 -1.04
C LEU A 74 13.32 -12.03 -2.19
N PRO A 75 13.12 -12.79 -3.27
CA PRO A 75 12.36 -12.31 -4.41
C PRO A 75 10.90 -12.09 -4.03
N PHE A 76 10.46 -10.85 -4.04
CA PHE A 76 9.07 -10.46 -3.90
C PHE A 76 8.73 -9.29 -4.82
N THR A 77 7.46 -9.03 -5.00
CA THR A 77 7.02 -7.99 -5.93
C THR A 77 7.28 -6.60 -5.37
N ASN A 78 7.86 -5.72 -6.19
CA ASN A 78 8.13 -4.34 -5.80
C ASN A 78 6.82 -3.55 -5.66
N CYS A 79 5.96 -3.63 -6.70
CA CYS A 79 4.66 -2.95 -6.73
C CYS A 79 3.52 -3.94 -6.93
N CYS A 80 2.33 -3.55 -6.48
CA CYS A 80 1.13 -4.36 -6.62
C CYS A 80 -0.02 -3.54 -7.22
N LEU A 81 -0.65 -4.08 -8.27
CA LEU A 81 -1.94 -3.63 -8.75
C LEU A 81 -3.02 -4.54 -8.18
N VAL A 82 -3.85 -4.00 -7.30
CA VAL A 82 -4.87 -4.76 -6.57
C VAL A 82 -6.18 -4.81 -7.35
N ASP A 83 -6.76 -6.00 -7.51
CA ASP A 83 -8.12 -6.16 -8.03
C ASP A 83 -9.16 -5.80 -6.95
N LEU A 84 -9.26 -4.50 -6.64
CA LEU A 84 -10.20 -4.00 -5.65
C LEU A 84 -11.64 -4.36 -6.00
N LYS A 85 -12.01 -4.31 -7.31
CA LYS A 85 -13.36 -4.64 -7.77
C LYS A 85 -13.72 -6.06 -7.41
N GLY A 86 -12.92 -7.03 -7.85
CA GLY A 86 -13.16 -8.45 -7.56
C GLY A 86 -13.22 -8.75 -6.07
N MET A 87 -12.34 -8.13 -5.29
CA MET A 87 -12.33 -8.29 -3.82
C MET A 87 -13.61 -7.77 -3.16
N LEU A 88 -14.08 -6.57 -3.52
CA LEU A 88 -15.29 -5.98 -2.94
C LEU A 88 -16.59 -6.68 -3.41
N GLU A 89 -16.64 -7.18 -4.65
CA GLU A 89 -17.82 -7.86 -5.19
C GLU A 89 -17.99 -9.28 -4.64
N ASN A 90 -16.90 -10.03 -4.50
CA ASN A 90 -16.94 -11.44 -4.14
C ASN A 90 -16.64 -11.69 -2.65
N GLY A 91 -16.16 -10.69 -1.94
CA GLY A 91 -15.54 -10.88 -0.64
C GLY A 91 -14.19 -11.59 -0.75
N PHE A 92 -13.47 -11.66 0.35
CA PHE A 92 -12.14 -12.29 0.39
C PHE A 92 -11.74 -12.62 1.82
N LYS A 93 -10.68 -13.40 1.95
CA LYS A 93 -10.12 -13.74 3.25
C LYS A 93 -8.92 -12.84 3.55
N LEU A 94 -8.93 -12.17 4.70
CA LEU A 94 -7.84 -11.35 5.21
C LEU A 94 -7.39 -11.90 6.57
N GLY A 95 -6.22 -12.53 6.60
CA GLY A 95 -5.78 -13.27 7.77
C GLY A 95 -6.79 -14.37 8.13
N ASN A 96 -7.36 -14.28 9.33
CA ASN A 96 -8.41 -15.21 9.81
C ASN A 96 -9.84 -14.69 9.60
N ALA A 97 -10.01 -13.46 9.12
CA ALA A 97 -11.31 -12.86 8.91
C ALA A 97 -11.83 -13.10 7.49
N GLN A 98 -13.12 -13.42 7.38
CA GLN A 98 -13.85 -13.43 6.12
C GLN A 98 -14.46 -12.04 5.91
N ILE A 99 -14.03 -11.34 4.86
CA ILE A 99 -14.54 -10.02 4.49
C ILE A 99 -15.67 -10.21 3.50
N GLU A 100 -16.85 -9.74 3.87
CA GLU A 100 -18.04 -9.79 3.02
C GLU A 100 -18.13 -8.54 2.11
N THR A 101 -18.98 -8.63 1.08
CA THR A 101 -19.30 -7.50 0.21
C THR A 101 -19.84 -6.31 1.01
N PRO A 102 -19.23 -5.12 0.91
CA PRO A 102 -19.68 -3.95 1.66
C PRO A 102 -21.08 -3.47 1.21
N LYS A 103 -21.81 -2.84 2.13
CA LYS A 103 -23.16 -2.32 1.88
C LYS A 103 -23.21 -0.80 1.79
N SER A 104 -22.10 -0.10 2.09
CA SER A 104 -22.02 1.36 2.07
C SER A 104 -20.64 1.83 1.61
N ILE A 105 -20.55 3.11 1.24
CA ILE A 105 -19.28 3.72 0.85
C ILE A 105 -18.28 3.72 2.01
N GLY A 106 -18.70 4.03 3.23
CA GLY A 106 -17.81 4.05 4.38
C GLY A 106 -17.18 2.68 4.68
N VAL A 107 -17.96 1.59 4.54
CA VAL A 107 -17.42 0.22 4.71
C VAL A 107 -16.50 -0.15 3.54
N ALA A 108 -16.85 0.21 2.30
CA ALA A 108 -16.02 -0.09 1.14
C ALA A 108 -14.65 0.59 1.21
N THR A 109 -14.59 1.85 1.61
CA THR A 109 -13.33 2.60 1.80
C THR A 109 -12.53 2.09 2.99
N ALA A 110 -13.18 1.70 4.09
CA ALA A 110 -12.50 1.09 5.23
C ALA A 110 -11.84 -0.25 4.86
N ILE A 111 -12.51 -1.07 4.04
CA ILE A 111 -11.91 -2.30 3.50
C ILE A 111 -10.73 -1.96 2.57
N MET A 112 -10.87 -0.96 1.69
CA MET A 112 -9.79 -0.49 0.83
C MET A 112 -8.57 -0.03 1.65
N ALA A 113 -8.78 0.68 2.76
CA ALA A 113 -7.73 1.09 3.68
C ALA A 113 -7.01 -0.11 4.30
N GLN A 114 -7.74 -1.12 4.74
CA GLN A 114 -7.15 -2.36 5.29
C GLN A 114 -6.35 -3.13 4.24
N ILE A 115 -6.84 -3.21 3.00
CA ILE A 115 -6.10 -3.81 1.89
C ILE A 115 -4.81 -3.02 1.65
N THR A 116 -4.88 -1.68 1.59
CA THR A 116 -3.71 -0.82 1.42
C THR A 116 -2.64 -1.10 2.49
N ALA A 117 -3.04 -1.07 3.76
CA ALA A 117 -2.12 -1.30 4.87
C ALA A 117 -1.47 -2.70 4.82
N GLN A 118 -2.27 -3.73 4.50
CA GLN A 118 -1.77 -5.10 4.38
C GLN A 118 -0.81 -5.26 3.18
N VAL A 119 -1.21 -4.78 2.01
CA VAL A 119 -0.36 -4.89 0.81
C VAL A 119 0.91 -4.06 0.97
N ALA A 120 0.81 -2.81 1.46
CA ALA A 120 1.95 -1.94 1.68
C ALA A 120 2.97 -2.53 2.66
N SER A 121 2.52 -3.32 3.65
CA SER A 121 3.44 -4.00 4.57
C SER A 121 4.24 -5.15 3.94
N HIS A 122 3.85 -5.61 2.74
CA HIS A 122 4.48 -6.71 1.99
C HIS A 122 5.14 -6.24 0.68
N GLN A 123 5.14 -4.94 0.41
CA GLN A 123 5.69 -4.37 -0.81
C GLN A 123 6.80 -3.37 -0.50
N TYR A 124 7.80 -3.31 -1.38
CA TYR A 124 8.84 -2.26 -1.32
C TYR A 124 8.37 -0.95 -1.97
N GLY A 125 7.56 -1.06 -3.01
CA GLY A 125 7.06 0.06 -3.78
C GLY A 125 5.58 0.35 -3.54
N GLY A 126 4.89 0.82 -4.58
CA GLY A 126 3.53 1.30 -4.50
C GLY A 126 2.45 0.23 -4.55
N THR A 127 1.37 0.49 -3.83
CA THR A 127 0.09 -0.21 -3.96
C THR A 127 -0.83 0.63 -4.85
N THR A 128 -1.38 0.05 -5.90
CA THR A 128 -2.19 0.76 -6.88
C THR A 128 -3.59 0.16 -6.97
N PHE A 129 -4.60 1.00 -6.98
CA PHE A 129 -5.98 0.67 -7.33
C PHE A 129 -6.37 1.37 -8.63
N ALA A 130 -6.90 0.61 -9.58
CA ALA A 130 -7.37 1.17 -10.83
C ALA A 130 -8.87 1.55 -10.75
N ASN A 131 -9.24 2.67 -11.38
CA ASN A 131 -10.63 3.09 -11.56
C ASN A 131 -11.44 3.14 -10.26
N VAL A 132 -10.88 3.68 -9.19
CA VAL A 132 -11.47 3.72 -7.84
C VAL A 132 -12.89 4.34 -7.88
N ASP A 133 -13.11 5.39 -8.65
CA ASP A 133 -14.40 6.03 -8.86
C ASP A 133 -15.47 5.06 -9.36
N LYS A 134 -15.14 4.26 -10.37
CA LYS A 134 -16.05 3.25 -10.94
C LYS A 134 -16.30 2.09 -9.99
N VAL A 135 -15.22 1.64 -9.31
CA VAL A 135 -15.30 0.52 -8.37
C VAL A 135 -16.14 0.86 -7.15
N LEU A 136 -16.04 2.09 -6.65
CA LEU A 136 -16.78 2.53 -5.46
C LEU A 136 -18.19 3.06 -5.75
N SER A 137 -18.50 3.43 -7.00
CA SER A 137 -19.82 3.94 -7.40
C SER A 137 -21.02 3.08 -6.95
N PRO A 138 -21.00 1.73 -7.02
CA PRO A 138 -22.11 0.91 -6.54
C PRO A 138 -22.40 1.09 -5.05
N TYR A 139 -21.35 1.33 -4.24
CA TYR A 139 -21.49 1.50 -2.80
C TYR A 139 -21.98 2.90 -2.42
N VAL A 140 -21.62 3.91 -3.21
CA VAL A 140 -22.23 5.25 -3.12
C VAL A 140 -23.73 5.18 -3.42
N LYS A 141 -24.13 4.47 -4.49
CA LYS A 141 -25.55 4.28 -4.82
C LYS A 141 -26.33 3.57 -3.72
N ARG A 142 -25.74 2.54 -3.09
CA ARG A 142 -26.37 1.85 -1.95
C ARG A 142 -26.52 2.77 -0.73
N THR A 143 -25.52 3.60 -0.45
CA THR A 143 -25.57 4.60 0.62
C THR A 143 -26.67 5.62 0.36
N TYR A 144 -26.77 6.12 -0.89
CA TYR A 144 -27.84 7.03 -1.28
C TYR A 144 -29.24 6.41 -1.13
N ALA A 145 -29.44 5.18 -1.62
CA ALA A 145 -30.72 4.48 -1.49
C ALA A 145 -31.12 4.32 -0.03
N LYS A 146 -30.17 3.97 0.84
CA LYS A 146 -30.43 3.89 2.29
C LYS A 146 -30.86 5.24 2.88
N HIS A 147 -30.25 6.35 2.46
CA HIS A 147 -30.66 7.67 2.94
C HIS A 147 -32.04 8.08 2.43
N ILE A 148 -32.46 7.62 1.26
CA ILE A 148 -33.86 7.79 0.79
C ILE A 148 -34.81 7.02 1.73
N GLU A 149 -34.55 5.74 2.01
CA GLU A 149 -35.37 4.93 2.93
C GLU A 149 -35.45 5.56 4.33
N ASP A 150 -34.33 6.06 4.84
CA ASP A 150 -34.29 6.77 6.14
C ASP A 150 -35.10 8.06 6.10
N ALA A 151 -35.02 8.85 5.03
CA ALA A 151 -35.79 10.06 4.89
C ALA A 151 -37.30 9.81 4.84
N GLU A 152 -37.72 8.78 4.11
CA GLU A 152 -39.12 8.35 4.07
C GLU A 152 -39.62 7.91 5.46
N LYS A 153 -38.83 7.08 6.13
CA LYS A 153 -39.13 6.60 7.48
C LYS A 153 -39.28 7.72 8.51
N TRP A 154 -38.46 8.76 8.38
CA TRP A 154 -38.49 9.93 9.29
C TRP A 154 -39.36 11.06 8.79
N GLN A 155 -40.09 10.87 7.69
CA GLN A 155 -41.02 11.84 7.08
C GLN A 155 -40.36 13.20 6.78
N ILE A 156 -39.12 13.15 6.26
CA ILE A 156 -38.38 14.35 5.87
C ILE A 156 -39.01 14.95 4.61
N ALA A 157 -39.38 16.23 4.66
CA ALA A 157 -40.13 16.91 3.59
C ALA A 157 -39.40 16.91 2.23
N ASP A 158 -38.07 17.02 2.20
CA ASP A 158 -37.24 16.95 1.00
C ASP A 158 -36.26 15.76 1.10
N ALA A 159 -36.81 14.57 0.86
CA ALA A 159 -36.06 13.33 0.94
C ALA A 159 -34.89 13.26 -0.04
N LEU A 160 -35.04 13.81 -1.25
CA LEU A 160 -34.00 13.77 -2.29
C LEU A 160 -32.80 14.63 -1.89
N ASN A 161 -33.03 15.87 -1.48
CA ASN A 161 -31.97 16.78 -1.03
C ASN A 161 -31.28 16.27 0.23
N TYR A 162 -32.07 15.72 1.17
CA TYR A 162 -31.52 15.09 2.36
C TYR A 162 -30.57 13.94 2.00
N ALA A 163 -31.02 13.00 1.17
CA ALA A 163 -30.23 11.83 0.77
C ALA A 163 -28.98 12.23 0.00
N GLN A 164 -29.08 13.22 -0.89
CA GLN A 164 -27.92 13.73 -1.62
C GLN A 164 -26.90 14.34 -0.67
N SER A 165 -27.28 15.28 0.17
CA SER A 165 -26.39 15.95 1.12
C SER A 165 -25.73 14.99 2.09
N LYS A 166 -26.48 14.00 2.59
CA LYS A 166 -25.92 12.96 3.47
C LYS A 166 -24.93 12.06 2.74
N THR A 167 -25.24 11.67 1.50
CA THR A 167 -24.34 10.82 0.71
C THR A 167 -23.05 11.55 0.37
N GLU A 168 -23.12 12.83 -0.01
CA GLU A 168 -21.95 13.66 -0.27
C GLU A 168 -21.04 13.73 0.97
N LYS A 169 -21.65 13.93 2.14
CA LYS A 169 -20.93 13.94 3.40
C LYS A 169 -20.29 12.58 3.70
N ASP A 170 -21.03 11.49 3.54
CA ASP A 170 -20.50 10.14 3.79
C ASP A 170 -19.34 9.79 2.86
N VAL A 171 -19.40 10.22 1.60
CA VAL A 171 -18.29 10.05 0.64
C VAL A 171 -17.07 10.85 1.10
N TYR A 172 -17.27 12.12 1.47
CA TYR A 172 -16.18 12.96 1.95
C TYR A 172 -15.53 12.39 3.20
N ASP A 173 -16.32 12.03 4.22
CA ASP A 173 -15.83 11.48 5.48
C ASP A 173 -15.09 10.14 5.25
N ALA A 174 -15.58 9.31 4.33
CA ALA A 174 -14.99 8.03 3.99
C ALA A 174 -13.59 8.17 3.36
N PHE A 175 -13.42 9.12 2.43
CA PHE A 175 -12.12 9.40 1.83
C PHE A 175 -11.18 10.14 2.78
N GLN A 176 -11.69 11.04 3.62
CA GLN A 176 -10.89 11.67 4.66
C GLN A 176 -10.34 10.63 5.67
N ALA A 177 -11.15 9.64 6.04
CA ALA A 177 -10.69 8.55 6.88
C ALA A 177 -9.65 7.66 6.17
N TYR A 178 -9.80 7.46 4.86
CA TYR A 178 -8.84 6.71 4.06
C TYR A 178 -7.46 7.40 3.98
N GLU A 179 -7.43 8.72 3.85
CA GLU A 179 -6.19 9.51 3.80
C GLU A 179 -5.34 9.40 5.08
N LEU A 180 -5.95 9.00 6.19
CA LEU A 180 -5.27 8.82 7.48
C LEU A 180 -4.66 7.41 7.65
N THR A 181 -4.81 6.52 6.65
CA THR A 181 -4.30 5.15 6.68
C THR A 181 -2.91 5.05 6.09
#